data_d713604b6709280093809cf016c75169
#
_entry.id   d713604b6709280093809cf016c75169
#
_cell.length_a   1.000
_cell.length_b   1.000
_cell.length_c   1.000
_cell.angle_alpha   90.00
_cell.angle_beta   90.00
_cell.angle_gamma   90.00
#
_symmetry.space_group_name_H-M   'P 1'
#
loop_
_entity.id
_entity.type
_entity.pdbx_description
1 polymer ?
#
loop_
_entity_poly.entity_id
_entity_poly.type
_entity_poly.pdbx_seq_one_letter_code
_entity_poly.pdbx_strand_id
1 'polypeptide(L)'
;MDIRYSCNQKDFKRYTTEEMRDEMLITGLYKADEVVAVYSHVDRMVTLGCMPVHETVSIDKGIDVWANFGTHYFLERREIGIFNIGKDSTGIVVANGVKYELGYKDCLYITQGTKEVTFASADPEHPAKFYMVSAPAHCSYETRLIKMADANHRPLGSVETCNKRTINQFIHPDVLKTCQLSMGMTELEPGSNWNTMPSHTHERRMEIYTYFELPEGQVV
;
A
#
# COMPACT_ATOMS: atom_id res chain seq x y z
N MET A 1 14.05 -5.33 7.28
CA MET A 1 12.97 -4.33 7.43
C MET A 1 13.58 -3.05 7.97
N ASP A 2 13.28 -1.91 7.36
CA ASP A 2 13.64 -0.57 7.88
C ASP A 2 12.66 -0.16 8.98
N ILE A 3 13.14 0.49 10.06
CA ILE A 3 12.29 0.91 11.19
C ILE A 3 12.42 2.41 11.36
N ARG A 4 11.30 3.12 11.25
CA ARG A 4 11.21 4.57 11.39
C ARG A 4 10.44 4.95 12.65
N TYR A 5 11.08 5.78 13.47
CA TYR A 5 10.50 6.27 14.72
C TYR A 5 9.68 7.54 14.48
N SER A 6 8.76 7.83 15.40
CA SER A 6 7.97 9.05 15.32
C SER A 6 8.83 10.27 15.60
N CYS A 7 8.79 11.25 14.72
CA CYS A 7 9.43 12.56 14.97
C CYS A 7 8.64 13.36 16.00
N ASN A 8 9.33 14.12 16.83
CA ASN A 8 8.67 15.12 17.66
C ASN A 8 8.20 16.28 16.78
N GLN A 9 6.93 16.70 16.93
CA GLN A 9 6.34 17.77 16.11
C GLN A 9 7.09 19.11 16.23
N LYS A 10 7.75 19.39 17.38
CA LYS A 10 8.52 20.62 17.55
C LYS A 10 9.85 20.55 16.80
N ASP A 11 10.47 19.39 16.75
CA ASP A 11 11.73 19.17 16.06
C ASP A 11 11.51 19.13 14.56
N PHE A 12 10.45 18.46 14.09
CA PHE A 12 10.07 18.37 12.69
C PHE A 12 9.96 19.73 11.98
N LYS A 13 9.49 20.77 12.71
CA LYS A 13 9.42 22.14 12.17
C LYS A 13 10.78 22.77 11.85
N ARG A 14 11.87 22.15 12.29
CA ARG A 14 13.25 22.63 12.08
C ARG A 14 14.02 21.76 11.12
N TYR A 15 13.43 20.66 10.66
CA TYR A 15 14.09 19.74 9.73
C TYR A 15 14.37 20.41 8.40
N THR A 16 15.53 20.16 7.88
CA THR A 16 15.87 20.44 6.48
C THR A 16 15.07 19.54 5.55
N THR A 17 15.03 19.88 4.27
CA THR A 17 14.39 19.02 3.26
C THR A 17 15.02 17.61 3.24
N GLU A 18 16.32 17.50 3.43
CA GLU A 18 17.03 16.22 3.47
C GLU A 18 16.59 15.39 4.66
N GLU A 19 16.58 15.96 5.87
CA GLU A 19 16.09 15.29 7.08
C GLU A 19 14.61 14.86 6.94
N MET A 20 13.76 15.71 6.37
CA MET A 20 12.35 15.33 6.12
C MET A 20 12.24 14.16 5.13
N ARG A 21 13.09 14.11 4.11
CA ARG A 21 13.11 12.99 3.15
C ARG A 21 13.59 11.71 3.81
N ASP A 22 14.61 11.76 4.64
CA ASP A 22 15.12 10.59 5.36
C ASP A 22 14.08 10.00 6.32
N GLU A 23 13.33 10.86 7.00
CA GLU A 23 12.31 10.42 7.95
C GLU A 23 11.00 9.93 7.27
N MET A 24 10.57 10.61 6.21
CA MET A 24 9.21 10.44 5.67
C MET A 24 9.15 9.75 4.31
N LEU A 25 10.19 9.89 3.46
CA LEU A 25 10.15 9.35 2.11
C LEU A 25 10.65 7.91 2.07
N ILE A 26 9.86 7.05 1.44
CA ILE A 26 10.23 5.67 1.14
C ILE A 26 10.54 5.58 -0.35
N THR A 27 11.74 5.15 -0.69
CA THR A 27 12.18 4.90 -2.07
C THR A 27 12.64 3.45 -2.22
N GLY A 28 12.67 2.95 -3.46
CA GLY A 28 13.25 1.63 -3.75
C GLY A 28 12.44 0.44 -3.22
N LEU A 29 11.11 0.53 -3.20
CA LEU A 29 10.22 -0.55 -2.74
C LEU A 29 10.27 -1.82 -3.59
N TYR A 30 10.75 -1.74 -4.85
CA TYR A 30 10.70 -2.87 -5.77
C TYR A 30 12.09 -3.35 -6.13
N LYS A 31 12.43 -4.53 -5.60
CA LYS A 31 13.62 -5.31 -5.96
C LYS A 31 13.16 -6.70 -6.36
N ALA A 32 13.81 -7.27 -7.38
CA ALA A 32 13.45 -8.59 -7.88
C ALA A 32 13.54 -9.62 -6.76
N ASP A 33 12.44 -10.37 -6.58
CA ASP A 33 12.31 -11.49 -5.65
C ASP A 33 12.55 -11.15 -4.17
N GLU A 34 12.37 -9.87 -3.79
CA GLU A 34 12.50 -9.42 -2.40
C GLU A 34 11.19 -8.81 -1.88
N VAL A 35 11.00 -8.87 -0.55
CA VAL A 35 10.06 -8.02 0.18
C VAL A 35 10.82 -6.87 0.80
N VAL A 36 10.61 -5.67 0.31
CA VAL A 36 11.11 -4.45 0.94
C VAL A 36 10.03 -3.95 1.90
N ALA A 37 10.37 -3.84 3.18
CA ALA A 37 9.42 -3.45 4.21
C ALA A 37 9.95 -2.29 5.06
N VAL A 38 9.08 -1.30 5.31
CA VAL A 38 9.33 -0.16 6.18
C VAL A 38 8.26 -0.11 7.25
N TYR A 39 8.66 -0.25 8.51
CA TYR A 39 7.80 -0.11 9.68
C TYR A 39 7.85 1.32 10.20
N SER A 40 6.71 1.94 10.39
CA SER A 40 6.57 3.24 11.05
C SER A 40 5.99 3.09 12.45
N HIS A 41 6.63 3.72 13.44
CA HIS A 41 6.07 3.84 14.79
C HIS A 41 4.86 4.79 14.84
N VAL A 42 4.60 5.56 13.80
CA VAL A 42 3.33 6.29 13.66
C VAL A 42 2.25 5.27 13.28
N ASP A 43 1.27 5.11 14.15
CA ASP A 43 0.16 4.13 14.05
C ASP A 43 0.60 2.68 13.79
N ARG A 44 1.90 2.37 13.97
CA ARG A 44 2.48 1.02 13.76
C ARG A 44 2.16 0.43 12.37
N MET A 45 2.15 1.29 11.37
CA MET A 45 1.91 0.89 9.98
C MET A 45 3.16 0.25 9.37
N VAL A 46 2.95 -0.69 8.45
CA VAL A 46 4.03 -1.24 7.63
C VAL A 46 3.70 -1.01 6.16
N THR A 47 4.63 -0.37 5.45
CA THR A 47 4.59 -0.24 3.99
C THR A 47 5.51 -1.27 3.38
N LEU A 48 5.02 -2.04 2.41
CA LEU A 48 5.80 -3.07 1.76
C LEU A 48 5.71 -2.95 0.24
N GLY A 49 6.77 -3.38 -0.42
CA GLY A 49 6.81 -3.63 -1.85
C GLY A 49 7.34 -5.02 -2.13
N CYS A 50 6.78 -5.69 -3.13
CA CYS A 50 7.25 -6.98 -3.61
C CYS A 50 7.15 -7.03 -5.13
N MET A 51 8.22 -7.49 -5.78
CA MET A 51 8.27 -7.69 -7.23
C MET A 51 8.82 -9.10 -7.51
N PRO A 52 7.98 -10.13 -7.49
CA PRO A 52 8.40 -11.49 -7.79
C PRO A 52 8.65 -11.63 -9.31
N VAL A 53 9.85 -12.05 -9.67
CA VAL A 53 10.29 -12.21 -11.08
C VAL A 53 10.61 -13.67 -11.38
N HIS A 54 11.49 -14.30 -10.58
CA HIS A 54 12.01 -15.64 -10.85
C HIS A 54 11.46 -16.69 -9.89
N GLU A 55 10.95 -16.29 -8.74
CA GLU A 55 10.46 -17.21 -7.71
C GLU A 55 9.20 -16.69 -7.00
N THR A 56 8.52 -17.59 -6.31
CA THR A 56 7.43 -17.24 -5.40
C THR A 56 8.03 -16.68 -4.10
N VAL A 57 7.57 -15.51 -3.69
CA VAL A 57 8.09 -14.77 -2.54
C VAL A 57 7.10 -14.83 -1.37
N SER A 58 7.56 -15.25 -0.19
CA SER A 58 6.75 -15.16 1.05
C SER A 58 6.72 -13.74 1.59
N ILE A 59 5.59 -13.34 2.19
CA ILE A 59 5.45 -12.03 2.85
C ILE A 59 6.49 -11.83 3.96
N ASP A 60 6.91 -12.91 4.61
CA ASP A 60 7.86 -12.88 5.74
C ASP A 60 9.33 -12.82 5.27
N LYS A 61 9.58 -12.91 3.97
CA LYS A 61 10.95 -12.94 3.45
C LYS A 61 11.71 -11.69 3.87
N GLY A 62 12.78 -11.89 4.63
CA GLY A 62 13.61 -10.80 5.14
C GLY A 62 13.02 -10.01 6.33
N ILE A 63 11.93 -10.51 6.94
CA ILE A 63 11.31 -9.91 8.12
C ILE A 63 11.42 -10.89 9.30
N ASP A 64 12.11 -10.50 10.37
CA ASP A 64 12.06 -11.21 11.64
C ASP A 64 10.77 -10.83 12.37
N VAL A 65 9.70 -11.61 12.14
CA VAL A 65 8.37 -11.31 12.69
C VAL A 65 8.33 -11.40 14.21
N TRP A 66 9.15 -12.27 14.81
CA TRP A 66 9.23 -12.39 16.26
C TRP A 66 9.92 -11.18 16.88
N ALA A 67 11.10 -10.81 16.40
CA ALA A 67 11.84 -9.67 16.92
C ALA A 67 11.12 -8.34 16.69
N ASN A 68 10.46 -8.19 15.53
CA ASN A 68 9.84 -6.93 15.14
C ASN A 68 8.41 -6.75 15.67
N PHE A 69 7.63 -7.82 15.80
CA PHE A 69 6.19 -7.73 16.14
C PHE A 69 5.78 -8.57 17.36
N GLY A 70 6.65 -9.47 17.85
CA GLY A 70 6.31 -10.43 18.90
C GLY A 70 5.23 -11.42 18.47
N THR A 71 5.24 -11.82 17.20
CA THR A 71 4.27 -12.72 16.56
C THR A 71 4.98 -13.87 15.86
N HIS A 72 4.24 -14.94 15.54
CA HIS A 72 4.78 -16.12 14.87
C HIS A 72 4.72 -16.02 13.35
N TYR A 73 3.83 -15.17 12.82
CA TYR A 73 3.68 -14.87 11.38
C TYR A 73 3.18 -13.44 11.19
N PHE A 74 3.38 -12.87 10.03
CA PHE A 74 3.21 -11.43 9.79
C PHE A 74 1.79 -10.92 10.08
N LEU A 75 0.75 -11.65 9.66
CA LEU A 75 -0.64 -11.25 9.84
C LEU A 75 -1.31 -11.81 11.10
N GLU A 76 -0.54 -12.29 12.10
CA GLU A 76 -1.13 -12.80 13.34
C GLU A 76 -1.98 -11.74 14.07
N ARG A 77 -1.52 -10.49 14.06
CA ARG A 77 -2.19 -9.34 14.69
C ARG A 77 -2.29 -8.13 13.75
N ARG A 78 -2.33 -8.37 12.44
CA ARG A 78 -2.34 -7.33 11.42
C ARG A 78 -3.27 -7.71 10.28
N GLU A 79 -3.83 -6.72 9.64
CA GLU A 79 -4.52 -6.82 8.35
C GLU A 79 -3.68 -6.13 7.27
N ILE A 80 -3.92 -6.44 5.99
CA ILE A 80 -3.14 -5.89 4.88
C ILE A 80 -4.02 -5.65 3.66
N GLY A 81 -3.76 -4.54 2.98
CA GLY A 81 -4.25 -4.26 1.64
C GLY A 81 -3.11 -4.33 0.63
N ILE A 82 -3.37 -4.88 -0.53
CA ILE A 82 -2.39 -5.21 -1.56
C ILE A 82 -2.91 -4.71 -2.91
N PHE A 83 -2.21 -3.78 -3.55
CA PHE A 83 -2.45 -3.39 -4.93
C PHE A 83 -1.43 -4.03 -5.86
N ASN A 84 -1.85 -4.49 -7.03
CA ASN A 84 -0.94 -4.72 -8.14
C ASN A 84 -0.84 -3.43 -8.97
N ILE A 85 0.30 -2.74 -8.91
CA ILE A 85 0.59 -1.54 -9.69
C ILE A 85 1.57 -1.80 -10.85
N GLY A 86 1.88 -3.07 -11.14
CA GLY A 86 2.65 -3.46 -12.32
C GLY A 86 1.78 -3.35 -13.57
N LYS A 87 2.11 -2.42 -14.46
CA LYS A 87 1.40 -2.26 -15.73
C LYS A 87 1.58 -3.50 -16.61
N ASP A 88 0.53 -3.90 -17.30
CA ASP A 88 0.50 -5.06 -18.20
C ASP A 88 0.87 -6.39 -17.51
N SER A 89 0.73 -6.47 -16.18
CA SER A 89 1.04 -7.64 -15.38
C SER A 89 -0.20 -8.27 -14.74
N THR A 90 -0.10 -9.54 -14.42
CA THR A 90 -1.03 -10.26 -13.54
C THR A 90 -0.24 -10.81 -12.35
N GLY A 91 -0.60 -10.32 -11.17
CA GLY A 91 -0.06 -10.81 -9.91
C GLY A 91 -0.86 -11.98 -9.36
N ILE A 92 -0.16 -12.94 -8.77
CA ILE A 92 -0.75 -14.09 -8.08
C ILE A 92 -0.45 -13.95 -6.60
N VAL A 93 -1.49 -13.92 -5.78
CA VAL A 93 -1.37 -13.95 -4.31
C VAL A 93 -2.03 -15.22 -3.80
N VAL A 94 -1.32 -15.99 -3.00
CA VAL A 94 -1.89 -17.16 -2.32
C VAL A 94 -1.95 -16.88 -0.82
N ALA A 95 -3.14 -16.93 -0.24
CA ALA A 95 -3.39 -16.70 1.19
C ALA A 95 -4.02 -17.94 1.81
N ASN A 96 -3.32 -18.60 2.72
CA ASN A 96 -3.72 -19.89 3.31
C ASN A 96 -4.20 -20.92 2.26
N GLY A 97 -3.49 -21.04 1.15
CA GLY A 97 -3.80 -21.97 0.06
C GLY A 97 -4.88 -21.49 -0.94
N VAL A 98 -5.53 -20.36 -0.68
CA VAL A 98 -6.51 -19.76 -1.63
C VAL A 98 -5.77 -18.82 -2.59
N LYS A 99 -5.93 -19.06 -3.89
CA LYS A 99 -5.31 -18.27 -4.95
C LYS A 99 -6.18 -17.09 -5.35
N TYR A 100 -5.57 -15.91 -5.46
CA TYR A 100 -6.16 -14.67 -5.97
C TYR A 100 -5.32 -14.15 -7.14
N GLU A 101 -5.97 -13.78 -8.24
CA GLU A 101 -5.33 -13.19 -9.41
C GLU A 101 -5.67 -11.70 -9.49
N LEU A 102 -4.63 -10.86 -9.34
CA LEU A 102 -4.74 -9.41 -9.37
C LEU A 102 -4.25 -8.89 -10.71
N GLY A 103 -5.16 -8.36 -11.52
CA GLY A 103 -4.80 -7.54 -12.67
C GLY A 103 -4.21 -6.19 -12.24
N TYR A 104 -3.82 -5.38 -13.21
CA TYR A 104 -3.34 -4.03 -12.97
C TYR A 104 -4.39 -3.18 -12.26
N LYS A 105 -4.01 -2.52 -11.16
CA LYS A 105 -4.85 -1.70 -10.28
C LYS A 105 -5.92 -2.47 -9.48
N ASP A 106 -5.93 -3.78 -9.49
CA ASP A 106 -6.77 -4.57 -8.57
C ASP A 106 -6.23 -4.53 -7.15
N CYS A 107 -7.12 -4.66 -6.17
CA CYS A 107 -6.81 -4.64 -4.74
C CYS A 107 -7.27 -5.92 -4.04
N LEU A 108 -6.41 -6.50 -3.21
CA LEU A 108 -6.75 -7.61 -2.32
C LEU A 108 -6.65 -7.16 -0.87
N TYR A 109 -7.71 -7.31 -0.12
CA TYR A 109 -7.68 -7.21 1.34
C TYR A 109 -7.49 -8.60 1.93
N ILE A 110 -6.52 -8.77 2.84
CA ILE A 110 -6.32 -10.00 3.61
C ILE A 110 -6.48 -9.71 5.09
N THR A 111 -7.32 -10.51 5.72
CA THR A 111 -7.68 -10.37 7.13
C THR A 111 -6.58 -10.84 8.08
N GLN A 112 -6.63 -10.34 9.30
CA GLN A 112 -5.87 -10.86 10.44
C GLN A 112 -6.05 -12.38 10.61
N GLY A 113 -4.98 -13.05 11.05
CA GLY A 113 -4.98 -14.49 11.33
C GLY A 113 -4.61 -15.36 10.12
N THR A 114 -4.38 -14.77 8.95
CA THR A 114 -3.86 -15.46 7.77
C THR A 114 -2.39 -15.79 7.98
N LYS A 115 -2.06 -17.09 8.01
CA LYS A 115 -0.71 -17.57 8.37
C LYS A 115 0.28 -17.48 7.25
N GLU A 116 -0.14 -17.81 6.05
CA GLU A 116 0.73 -17.91 4.88
C GLU A 116 0.22 -16.97 3.78
N VAL A 117 1.10 -16.11 3.31
CA VAL A 117 0.85 -15.25 2.14
C VAL A 117 2.07 -15.29 1.24
N THR A 118 1.86 -15.63 -0.02
CA THR A 118 2.92 -15.66 -1.02
C THR A 118 2.53 -14.90 -2.27
N PHE A 119 3.54 -14.42 -2.98
CA PHE A 119 3.42 -13.59 -4.17
C PHE A 119 4.15 -14.22 -5.34
N ALA A 120 3.56 -14.17 -6.52
CA ALA A 120 4.18 -14.56 -7.79
C ALA A 120 3.67 -13.67 -8.92
N SER A 121 4.42 -13.60 -10.01
CA SER A 121 3.96 -13.01 -11.27
C SER A 121 3.49 -14.14 -12.21
N ALA A 122 2.43 -13.88 -12.95
CA ALA A 122 1.97 -14.84 -13.97
C ALA A 122 2.96 -14.92 -15.14
N ASP A 123 3.67 -13.83 -15.42
CA ASP A 123 4.67 -13.72 -16.47
C ASP A 123 5.90 -12.99 -15.90
N PRO A 124 7.09 -13.62 -15.91
CA PRO A 124 8.33 -13.01 -15.45
C PRO A 124 8.83 -11.86 -16.34
N GLU A 125 8.44 -11.81 -17.60
CA GLU A 125 8.78 -10.70 -18.52
C GLU A 125 7.95 -9.45 -18.21
N HIS A 126 6.78 -9.63 -17.59
CA HIS A 126 5.90 -8.55 -17.11
C HIS A 126 5.60 -8.74 -15.61
N PRO A 127 6.60 -8.52 -14.74
CA PRO A 127 6.45 -8.83 -13.32
C PRO A 127 5.43 -7.92 -12.64
N ALA A 128 4.63 -8.52 -11.77
CA ALA A 128 3.73 -7.80 -10.90
C ALA A 128 4.53 -6.94 -9.90
N LYS A 129 3.98 -5.78 -9.55
CA LYS A 129 4.50 -4.90 -8.50
C LYS A 129 3.44 -4.75 -7.43
N PHE A 130 3.62 -5.48 -6.35
CA PHE A 130 2.69 -5.41 -5.23
C PHE A 130 3.06 -4.25 -4.29
N TYR A 131 2.21 -3.23 -4.25
CA TYR A 131 2.22 -2.20 -3.23
C TYR A 131 1.32 -2.63 -2.10
N MET A 132 1.83 -2.62 -0.87
CA MET A 132 1.12 -3.15 0.26
C MET A 132 1.20 -2.23 1.46
N VAL A 133 0.09 -2.12 2.20
CA VAL A 133 0.03 -1.41 3.48
C VAL A 133 -0.65 -2.30 4.50
N SER A 134 -0.04 -2.42 5.67
CA SER A 134 -0.54 -3.23 6.76
C SER A 134 -0.72 -2.41 8.04
N ALA A 135 -1.87 -2.60 8.69
CA ALA A 135 -2.22 -1.99 9.97
C ALA A 135 -2.39 -3.08 11.07
N PRO A 136 -2.18 -2.74 12.36
CA PRO A 136 -2.59 -3.62 13.45
C PRO A 136 -4.09 -3.91 13.39
N ALA A 137 -4.46 -5.15 13.72
CA ALA A 137 -5.85 -5.57 13.75
C ALA A 137 -6.13 -6.40 15.01
N HIS A 138 -7.37 -6.33 15.52
CA HIS A 138 -7.82 -7.04 16.72
C HIS A 138 -9.05 -7.92 16.46
N CYS A 139 -9.55 -7.91 15.24
CA CYS A 139 -10.61 -8.81 14.79
C CYS A 139 -10.43 -9.15 13.31
N SER A 140 -11.05 -10.24 12.88
CA SER A 140 -10.96 -10.74 11.51
C SER A 140 -12.24 -10.45 10.74
N TYR A 141 -12.08 -10.19 9.44
CA TYR A 141 -13.17 -10.02 8.48
C TYR A 141 -12.93 -10.95 7.28
N GLU A 142 -13.74 -10.86 6.26
CA GLU A 142 -13.59 -11.64 5.04
C GLU A 142 -12.40 -11.14 4.20
N THR A 143 -11.49 -12.03 3.82
CA THR A 143 -10.47 -11.76 2.78
C THR A 143 -11.17 -11.59 1.45
N ARG A 144 -10.93 -10.46 0.75
CA ARG A 144 -11.69 -10.11 -0.45
C ARG A 144 -10.83 -9.46 -1.53
N LEU A 145 -10.94 -9.98 -2.74
CA LEU A 145 -10.44 -9.35 -3.95
C LEU A 145 -11.45 -8.31 -4.46
N ILE A 146 -10.99 -7.11 -4.70
CA ILE A 146 -11.77 -6.01 -5.28
C ILE A 146 -11.11 -5.65 -6.62
N LYS A 147 -11.79 -5.94 -7.72
CA LYS A 147 -11.33 -5.53 -9.03
C LYS A 147 -11.45 -4.02 -9.19
N MET A 148 -10.60 -3.40 -10.01
CA MET A 148 -10.71 -1.96 -10.31
C MET A 148 -12.13 -1.57 -10.72
N ALA A 149 -12.80 -2.40 -11.54
CA ALA A 149 -14.16 -2.16 -11.99
C ALA A 149 -15.23 -2.22 -10.88
N ASP A 150 -14.93 -2.89 -9.76
CA ASP A 150 -15.85 -3.08 -8.63
C ASP A 150 -15.60 -2.07 -7.49
N ALA A 151 -14.60 -1.20 -7.64
CA ALA A 151 -14.32 -0.14 -6.68
C ALA A 151 -15.44 0.90 -6.65
N ASN A 152 -15.61 1.58 -5.52
CA ASN A 152 -16.56 2.69 -5.44
C ASN A 152 -15.93 3.94 -6.07
N HIS A 153 -16.34 4.29 -7.29
CA HIS A 153 -15.82 5.40 -8.07
C HIS A 153 -16.47 6.72 -7.68
N ARG A 154 -15.66 7.68 -7.26
CA ARG A 154 -16.11 9.02 -6.84
C ARG A 154 -15.44 10.10 -7.70
N PRO A 155 -16.09 10.56 -8.80
CA PRO A 155 -15.58 11.69 -9.58
C PRO A 155 -15.70 13.00 -8.79
N LEU A 156 -14.65 13.81 -8.76
CA LEU A 156 -14.53 15.04 -8.00
C LEU A 156 -13.73 16.11 -8.76
N GLY A 157 -13.96 17.35 -8.37
CA GLY A 157 -13.23 18.52 -8.89
C GLY A 157 -13.63 18.91 -10.30
N SER A 158 -12.86 19.83 -10.89
CA SER A 158 -13.08 20.33 -12.25
C SER A 158 -11.76 20.69 -12.93
N VAL A 159 -11.79 20.87 -14.23
CA VAL A 159 -10.63 21.31 -15.01
C VAL A 159 -10.23 22.73 -14.62
N GLU A 160 -11.21 23.61 -14.36
CA GLU A 160 -11.00 25.01 -13.98
C GLU A 160 -10.22 25.16 -12.68
N THR A 161 -10.36 24.18 -11.78
CA THR A 161 -9.62 24.14 -10.50
C THR A 161 -8.40 23.23 -10.53
N CYS A 162 -8.02 22.70 -11.72
CA CYS A 162 -6.88 21.81 -11.93
C CYS A 162 -6.87 20.56 -11.01
N ASN A 163 -8.05 20.07 -10.64
CA ASN A 163 -8.18 18.94 -9.72
C ASN A 163 -9.29 17.94 -10.11
N LYS A 164 -9.66 17.89 -11.37
CA LYS A 164 -10.60 16.89 -11.89
C LYS A 164 -9.97 15.51 -11.75
N ARG A 165 -10.62 14.63 -10.96
CA ARG A 165 -10.08 13.33 -10.60
C ARG A 165 -11.17 12.34 -10.26
N THR A 166 -10.83 11.05 -10.23
CA THR A 166 -11.67 10.00 -9.69
C THR A 166 -10.97 9.37 -8.49
N ILE A 167 -11.62 9.35 -7.33
CA ILE A 167 -11.19 8.57 -6.18
C ILE A 167 -11.85 7.20 -6.28
N ASN A 168 -11.02 6.17 -6.47
CA ASN A 168 -11.45 4.79 -6.49
C ASN A 168 -11.25 4.20 -5.08
N GLN A 169 -12.34 3.99 -4.36
CA GLN A 169 -12.34 3.46 -3.00
C GLN A 169 -12.41 1.94 -3.05
N PHE A 170 -11.38 1.25 -2.58
CA PHE A 170 -11.28 -0.20 -2.55
C PHE A 170 -11.53 -0.74 -1.14
N ILE A 171 -10.63 -0.43 -0.21
CA ILE A 171 -10.77 -0.77 1.20
C ILE A 171 -11.43 0.42 1.88
N HIS A 172 -12.75 0.40 1.91
CA HIS A 172 -13.60 1.49 2.40
C HIS A 172 -14.88 0.91 3.00
N PRO A 173 -15.49 1.51 4.04
CA PRO A 173 -16.71 0.99 4.66
C PRO A 173 -17.89 0.72 3.71
N ASP A 174 -17.98 1.45 2.60
CA ASP A 174 -19.00 1.23 1.57
C ASP A 174 -18.71 0.02 0.67
N VAL A 175 -17.52 -0.58 0.75
CA VAL A 175 -17.09 -1.71 -0.07
C VAL A 175 -16.92 -2.98 0.76
N LEU A 176 -16.17 -2.90 1.87
CA LEU A 176 -15.93 -4.02 2.77
C LEU A 176 -15.62 -3.54 4.20
N LYS A 177 -15.81 -4.42 5.16
CA LYS A 177 -15.45 -4.16 6.56
C LYS A 177 -13.99 -4.53 6.81
N THR A 178 -13.27 -3.67 7.53
CA THR A 178 -11.91 -3.88 8.01
C THR A 178 -11.81 -3.52 9.48
N CYS A 179 -10.69 -3.81 10.12
CA CYS A 179 -10.45 -3.38 11.49
C CYS A 179 -10.11 -1.89 11.56
N GLN A 180 -9.13 -1.44 10.78
CA GLN A 180 -8.63 -0.07 10.77
C GLN A 180 -8.24 0.44 9.38
N LEU A 181 -7.83 -0.48 8.49
CA LEU A 181 -7.23 -0.13 7.21
C LEU A 181 -8.26 0.46 6.24
N SER A 182 -7.87 1.56 5.61
CA SER A 182 -8.59 2.12 4.46
C SER A 182 -7.59 2.41 3.36
N MET A 183 -7.90 2.00 2.14
CA MET A 183 -7.05 2.23 0.97
C MET A 183 -7.89 2.58 -0.27
N GLY A 184 -7.37 3.50 -1.03
CA GLY A 184 -7.97 3.91 -2.30
C GLY A 184 -6.90 4.35 -3.28
N MET A 185 -7.32 4.63 -4.49
CA MET A 185 -6.48 5.10 -5.58
C MET A 185 -7.14 6.31 -6.23
N THR A 186 -6.39 7.41 -6.34
CA THR A 186 -6.86 8.59 -7.05
C THR A 186 -6.22 8.65 -8.42
N GLU A 187 -7.05 8.75 -9.46
CA GLU A 187 -6.63 8.97 -10.83
C GLU A 187 -6.93 10.42 -11.22
N LEU A 188 -5.89 11.17 -11.59
CA LEU A 188 -6.02 12.55 -12.06
C LEU A 188 -6.34 12.57 -13.55
N GLU A 189 -7.30 13.40 -13.95
CA GLU A 189 -7.57 13.66 -15.36
C GLU A 189 -6.48 14.56 -15.97
N PRO A 190 -6.24 14.49 -17.28
CA PRO A 190 -5.30 15.38 -17.95
C PRO A 190 -5.54 16.85 -17.63
N GLY A 191 -4.47 17.58 -17.32
CA GLY A 191 -4.52 18.98 -16.91
C GLY A 191 -4.79 19.19 -15.41
N SER A 192 -4.88 18.13 -14.64
CA SER A 192 -5.08 18.20 -13.18
C SER A 192 -3.79 17.90 -12.42
N ASN A 193 -3.51 18.68 -11.38
CA ASN A 193 -2.28 18.60 -10.58
C ASN A 193 -2.55 18.29 -9.11
N TRP A 194 -3.80 18.48 -8.62
CA TRP A 194 -4.09 18.45 -7.21
C TRP A 194 -4.98 17.26 -6.85
N ASN A 195 -4.51 16.42 -5.94
CA ASN A 195 -5.35 15.43 -5.28
C ASN A 195 -6.07 16.02 -4.06
N THR A 196 -5.31 16.60 -3.14
CA THR A 196 -5.84 17.15 -1.88
C THR A 196 -5.88 18.67 -1.92
N MET A 197 -7.07 19.24 -1.94
CA MET A 197 -7.29 20.69 -1.85
C MET A 197 -8.54 20.99 -1.00
N PRO A 198 -8.43 21.80 0.07
CA PRO A 198 -7.18 22.34 0.63
C PRO A 198 -6.36 21.27 1.36
N SER A 199 -5.06 21.51 1.50
CA SER A 199 -4.19 20.66 2.32
C SER A 199 -4.66 20.64 3.77
N HIS A 200 -4.72 19.47 4.37
CA HIS A 200 -5.21 19.28 5.74
C HIS A 200 -4.52 18.09 6.42
N THR A 201 -4.68 18.00 7.72
CA THR A 201 -4.21 16.89 8.56
C THR A 201 -5.38 16.15 9.20
N HIS A 202 -5.12 14.94 9.65
CA HIS A 202 -6.10 14.12 10.37
C HIS A 202 -5.58 13.82 11.78
N GLU A 203 -6.41 14.08 12.81
CA GLU A 203 -6.06 13.78 14.21
C GLU A 203 -6.12 12.28 14.53
N ARG A 204 -6.96 11.53 13.84
CA ARG A 204 -7.28 10.13 14.17
C ARG A 204 -6.48 9.08 13.40
N ARG A 205 -5.67 9.46 12.41
CA ARG A 205 -4.95 8.54 11.56
C ARG A 205 -3.72 9.16 10.92
N MET A 206 -2.75 8.34 10.56
CA MET A 206 -1.72 8.68 9.60
C MET A 206 -2.17 8.36 8.18
N GLU A 207 -1.51 8.93 7.19
CA GLU A 207 -1.72 8.63 5.76
C GLU A 207 -0.37 8.33 5.09
N ILE A 208 -0.38 7.34 4.20
CA ILE A 208 0.75 6.96 3.38
C ILE A 208 0.33 7.17 1.92
N TYR A 209 1.02 8.05 1.22
CA TYR A 209 0.82 8.30 -0.19
C TYR A 209 1.86 7.56 -1.02
N THR A 210 1.42 6.88 -2.05
CA THR A 210 2.28 6.26 -3.06
C THR A 210 1.95 6.85 -4.41
N TYR A 211 2.97 7.38 -5.06
CA TYR A 211 2.86 7.94 -6.40
C TYR A 211 3.47 6.96 -7.40
N PHE A 212 2.74 6.67 -8.46
CA PHE A 212 3.17 5.78 -9.54
C PHE A 212 2.61 6.30 -10.88
N GLU A 213 3.07 5.75 -12.00
CA GLU A 213 2.76 6.27 -13.34
C GLU A 213 3.15 7.74 -13.52
N LEU A 214 4.24 8.17 -12.89
CA LEU A 214 4.77 9.52 -13.11
C LEU A 214 5.48 9.57 -14.47
N PRO A 215 5.09 10.45 -15.40
CA PRO A 215 5.83 10.66 -16.60
C PRO A 215 7.26 11.16 -16.32
N GLU A 216 8.19 10.84 -17.22
CA GLU A 216 9.58 11.29 -17.10
C GLU A 216 9.64 12.83 -17.00
N GLY A 217 10.48 13.32 -16.07
CA GLY A 217 10.66 14.75 -15.82
C GLY A 217 9.58 15.40 -14.95
N GLN A 218 8.56 14.66 -14.49
CA GLN A 218 7.60 15.16 -13.52
C GLN A 218 8.02 14.81 -12.07
N VAL A 219 7.60 15.66 -11.15
CA VAL A 219 7.88 15.54 -9.71
C VAL A 219 6.59 15.67 -8.90
N VAL A 220 6.55 15.08 -7.73
CA VAL A 220 5.52 15.23 -6.69
C VAL A 220 6.13 15.77 -5.42
#